data_6373afbe84ee0da546448986ef364b80
#
_entry.id   6373afbe84ee0da546448986ef364b80
#
_cell.length_a   1.000
_cell.length_b   1.000
_cell.length_c   1.000
_cell.angle_alpha   90.00
_cell.angle_beta   90.00
_cell.angle_gamma   90.00
#
_symmetry.space_group_name_H-M   'P 1'
#
loop_
_entity.id
_entity.type
_entity.pdbx_description
1 polymer ?
#
loop_
_entity_poly.entity_id
_entity_poly.type
_entity_poly.pdbx_seq_one_letter_code
_entity_poly.pdbx_strand_id
1 'polypeptide(L)'
;MTGTNWGTHFTASSDASRTFSGRILLKEELDEAQLRHELDELGLAGPIVKIMNQWYIRRVGQDTWLQVGESDEKASSFPVQWDSATVENGDYEVLEQMNVFVKAGHQHKVVARTNTLRVAVNN
;
A
#
# COMPACT_ATOMS: atom_id res chain seq x y z
N MET A 1 14.71 -3.38 15.76
CA MET A 1 14.06 -3.61 14.67
C MET A 1 13.06 -2.65 14.55
N THR A 2 12.64 -2.49 13.64
CA THR A 2 11.72 -1.65 13.52
C THR A 2 10.50 -2.29 13.35
N GLY A 3 9.85 -2.60 14.22
CA GLY A 3 8.57 -3.17 14.12
C GLY A 3 7.65 -2.62 13.10
N THR A 4 8.11 -1.62 12.44
CA THR A 4 7.25 -1.01 11.44
C THR A 4 7.36 -1.64 10.09
N ASN A 5 8.28 -2.53 9.91
CA ASN A 5 8.36 -3.22 8.64
C ASN A 5 7.43 -4.42 8.67
N TRP A 6 6.28 -4.26 8.09
CA TRP A 6 5.29 -5.32 8.00
C TRP A 6 5.60 -6.30 6.88
N GLY A 7 6.84 -6.33 6.46
CA GLY A 7 7.26 -7.23 5.42
C GLY A 7 6.81 -6.76 4.06
N THR A 8 6.99 -7.62 3.11
CA THR A 8 6.68 -7.30 1.74
C THR A 8 5.38 -7.98 1.38
N HIS A 9 4.28 -7.37 1.76
CA HIS A 9 2.97 -7.85 1.39
C HIS A 9 2.47 -7.23 0.09
N PHE A 10 3.30 -6.45 -0.50
CA PHE A 10 3.05 -5.62 -1.64
C PHE A 10 3.28 -6.45 -2.89
N THR A 11 2.27 -6.65 -3.68
CA THR A 11 2.36 -7.47 -4.88
C THR A 11 1.74 -6.78 -6.09
N ALA A 12 2.18 -7.20 -7.26
CA ALA A 12 1.60 -6.79 -8.51
C ALA A 12 1.39 -8.03 -9.38
N SER A 13 0.48 -7.95 -10.32
CA SER A 13 0.12 -9.10 -11.13
C SER A 13 1.27 -9.64 -11.97
N SER A 14 2.29 -8.83 -12.25
CA SER A 14 3.47 -9.27 -12.97
C SER A 14 4.70 -9.14 -12.09
N ASP A 15 4.64 -9.68 -10.92
CA ASP A 15 5.57 -9.42 -9.86
C ASP A 15 6.99 -9.87 -10.07
N ALA A 16 7.19 -10.92 -10.79
CA ALA A 16 8.49 -11.58 -10.83
C ALA A 16 9.60 -10.68 -11.36
N SER A 17 9.30 -9.83 -12.33
CA SER A 17 10.32 -9.02 -12.97
C SER A 17 10.39 -7.60 -12.46
N ARG A 18 9.40 -7.15 -11.72
CA ARG A 18 9.26 -5.74 -11.36
C ARG A 18 9.28 -4.81 -12.57
N THR A 19 8.88 -5.34 -13.71
CA THR A 19 8.74 -4.57 -14.93
C THR A 19 7.27 -4.55 -15.30
N PHE A 20 6.72 -3.36 -15.43
CA PHE A 20 5.30 -3.18 -15.69
C PHE A 20 5.07 -2.79 -17.14
N SER A 21 4.07 -3.39 -17.73
CA SER A 21 3.64 -3.08 -19.09
C SER A 21 2.13 -3.19 -19.13
N GLY A 22 1.46 -2.15 -19.60
CA GLY A 22 0.01 -2.15 -19.70
C GLY A 22 -0.68 -2.09 -18.34
N ARG A 23 -1.79 -2.82 -18.22
CA ARG A 23 -2.60 -2.81 -17.02
C ARG A 23 -2.02 -3.70 -15.94
N ILE A 24 -1.85 -3.13 -14.76
CA ILE A 24 -1.25 -3.80 -13.62
C ILE A 24 -2.27 -3.82 -12.50
N LEU A 25 -2.37 -4.96 -11.83
CA LEU A 25 -3.18 -5.08 -10.63
C LEU A 25 -2.26 -4.98 -9.41
N LEU A 26 -2.49 -3.94 -8.61
CA LEU A 26 -1.75 -3.72 -7.38
C LEU A 26 -2.56 -4.28 -6.22
N LYS A 27 -1.92 -5.03 -5.35
CA LYS A 27 -2.55 -5.63 -4.19
C LYS A 27 -1.62 -5.57 -2.99
N GLU A 28 -2.20 -5.61 -1.81
CA GLU A 28 -1.43 -5.81 -0.59
C GLU A 28 -2.09 -6.89 0.25
N GLU A 29 -1.34 -7.93 0.58
CA GLU A 29 -1.82 -8.94 1.53
C GLU A 29 -1.63 -8.41 2.94
N LEU A 30 -2.69 -8.48 3.73
CA LEU A 30 -2.66 -8.01 5.09
C LEU A 30 -2.40 -9.17 6.04
N ASP A 31 -1.35 -9.05 6.85
CA ASP A 31 -1.12 -9.94 7.97
C ASP A 31 -1.86 -9.37 9.17
N GLU A 32 -3.06 -9.86 9.43
CA GLU A 32 -3.90 -9.32 10.48
C GLU A 32 -3.31 -9.53 11.87
N ALA A 33 -2.64 -10.64 12.10
CA ALA A 33 -2.05 -10.91 13.39
C ALA A 33 -0.92 -9.94 13.68
N GLN A 34 -0.11 -9.66 12.69
CA GLN A 34 0.98 -8.69 12.85
C GLN A 34 0.43 -7.28 13.03
N LEU A 35 -0.59 -6.91 12.28
CA LEU A 35 -1.23 -5.61 12.45
C LEU A 35 -1.78 -5.46 13.86
N ARG A 36 -2.48 -6.49 14.37
CA ARG A 36 -3.03 -6.43 15.72
C ARG A 36 -1.91 -6.24 16.75
N HIS A 37 -0.81 -6.95 16.57
CA HIS A 37 0.33 -6.84 17.46
C HIS A 37 0.92 -5.43 17.47
N GLU A 38 1.09 -4.84 16.29
CA GLU A 38 1.60 -3.49 16.15
C GLU A 38 0.68 -2.47 16.81
N LEU A 39 -0.63 -2.63 16.65
CA LEU A 39 -1.59 -1.73 17.27
C LEU A 39 -1.57 -1.85 18.79
N ASP A 40 -1.42 -3.07 19.30
CA ASP A 40 -1.32 -3.30 20.73
C ASP A 40 -0.07 -2.63 21.31
N GLU A 41 1.04 -2.69 20.60
CA GLU A 41 2.26 -2.01 21.02
C GLU A 41 2.11 -0.49 21.06
N LEU A 42 1.23 0.05 20.22
CA LEU A 42 0.93 1.48 20.21
C LEU A 42 -0.13 1.87 21.25
N GLY A 43 -0.63 0.90 22.02
CA GLY A 43 -1.67 1.17 22.98
C GLY A 43 -3.05 1.33 22.36
N LEU A 44 -3.24 0.83 21.14
CA LEU A 44 -4.49 0.96 20.41
C LEU A 44 -5.20 -0.39 20.33
N ALA A 45 -5.66 -0.88 21.46
CA ALA A 45 -6.26 -2.19 21.56
C ALA A 45 -7.72 -2.27 21.09
N GLY A 46 -8.31 -1.15 20.73
CA GLY A 46 -9.70 -1.13 20.29
C GLY A 46 -9.91 -1.77 18.93
N PRO A 47 -11.16 -1.93 18.52
CA PRO A 47 -11.46 -2.57 17.24
C PRO A 47 -11.03 -1.72 16.05
N ILE A 48 -10.62 -2.42 15.00
CA ILE A 48 -10.36 -1.79 13.72
C ILE A 48 -11.69 -1.50 13.04
N VAL A 49 -11.93 -0.25 12.72
CA VAL A 49 -13.18 0.19 12.12
C VAL A 49 -13.13 0.08 10.61
N LYS A 50 -11.97 0.40 10.03
CA LYS A 50 -11.81 0.47 8.59
C LYS A 50 -10.33 0.45 8.25
N ILE A 51 -10.00 -0.09 7.09
CA ILE A 51 -8.67 0.00 6.51
C ILE A 51 -8.83 0.53 5.10
N MET A 52 -8.08 1.58 4.78
CA MET A 52 -8.09 2.17 3.44
C MET A 52 -6.67 2.19 2.92
N ASN A 53 -6.44 1.54 1.80
CA ASN A 53 -5.14 1.59 1.13
C ASN A 53 -5.19 2.56 -0.02
N GLN A 54 -4.18 3.40 -0.10
CA GLN A 54 -4.00 4.37 -1.18
C GLN A 54 -2.71 4.03 -1.89
N TRP A 55 -2.74 4.09 -3.22
CA TRP A 55 -1.61 3.73 -4.07
C TRP A 55 -1.17 4.94 -4.86
N TYR A 56 0.14 5.14 -4.91
CA TYR A 56 0.75 6.29 -5.57
C TYR A 56 1.93 5.83 -6.40
N ILE A 57 2.26 6.62 -7.43
CA ILE A 57 3.50 6.42 -8.19
C ILE A 57 4.26 7.73 -8.26
N ARG A 58 5.56 7.63 -8.43
CA ARG A 58 6.38 8.75 -8.84
C ARG A 58 7.56 8.26 -9.66
N ARG A 59 8.05 9.10 -10.55
CA ARG A 59 9.27 8.80 -11.27
C ARG A 59 10.45 8.92 -10.31
N VAL A 60 11.41 8.02 -10.41
CA VAL A 60 12.58 8.06 -9.54
C VAL A 60 13.30 9.41 -9.73
N GLY A 61 13.60 10.07 -8.61
CA GLY A 61 14.22 11.38 -8.61
C GLY A 61 13.26 12.55 -8.54
N GLN A 62 11.96 12.31 -8.60
CA GLN A 62 10.95 13.35 -8.42
C GLN A 62 10.35 13.29 -7.01
N ASP A 63 9.86 14.42 -6.54
CA ASP A 63 9.30 14.49 -5.18
C ASP A 63 7.80 14.33 -5.13
N THR A 64 7.13 14.52 -6.24
CA THR A 64 5.66 14.55 -6.26
C THR A 64 5.11 13.17 -6.55
N TRP A 65 4.18 12.73 -5.72
CA TRP A 65 3.48 11.46 -5.90
C TRP A 65 2.15 11.69 -6.61
N LEU A 66 1.84 10.80 -7.54
CA LEU A 66 0.55 10.78 -8.23
C LEU A 66 -0.27 9.63 -7.69
N GLN A 67 -1.45 9.91 -7.19
CA GLN A 67 -2.33 8.84 -6.71
C GLN A 67 -2.94 8.11 -7.90
N VAL A 68 -2.83 6.79 -7.89
CA VAL A 68 -3.36 5.95 -8.96
C VAL A 68 -4.64 5.23 -8.55
N GLY A 69 -4.95 5.20 -7.27
CA GLY A 69 -6.20 4.62 -6.80
C GLY A 69 -6.20 4.38 -5.30
N GLU A 70 -7.35 3.92 -4.83
CA GLU A 70 -7.50 3.53 -3.43
C GLU A 70 -8.51 2.39 -3.32
N SER A 71 -8.43 1.63 -2.24
CA SER A 71 -9.31 0.50 -2.02
C SER A 71 -9.47 0.23 -0.54
N ASP A 72 -10.69 -0.08 -0.11
CA ASP A 72 -10.98 -0.56 1.23
C ASP A 72 -11.47 -2.01 1.20
N GLU A 73 -11.29 -2.70 0.10
CA GLU A 73 -11.76 -4.07 -0.08
C GLU A 73 -10.76 -5.06 0.50
N LYS A 74 -10.81 -5.25 1.80
CA LYS A 74 -9.91 -6.14 2.52
C LYS A 74 -9.96 -7.57 2.00
N ALA A 75 -11.14 -8.08 1.70
CA ALA A 75 -11.30 -9.47 1.26
C ALA A 75 -10.60 -9.76 -0.06
N SER A 76 -10.37 -8.75 -0.87
CA SER A 76 -9.69 -8.88 -2.16
C SER A 76 -8.27 -8.33 -2.13
N SER A 77 -7.72 -8.11 -0.95
CA SER A 77 -6.36 -7.58 -0.75
C SER A 77 -6.19 -6.17 -1.31
N PHE A 78 -7.22 -5.34 -1.16
CA PHE A 78 -7.17 -3.92 -1.50
C PHE A 78 -6.74 -3.67 -2.95
N PRO A 79 -7.44 -4.24 -3.94
CA PRO A 79 -6.98 -4.20 -5.33
C PRO A 79 -7.16 -2.82 -5.95
N VAL A 80 -6.16 -2.40 -6.72
CA VAL A 80 -6.23 -1.20 -7.55
C VAL A 80 -5.66 -1.56 -8.92
N GLN A 81 -6.39 -1.26 -9.98
CA GLN A 81 -5.89 -1.41 -11.33
C GLN A 81 -5.24 -0.11 -11.78
N TRP A 82 -4.04 -0.22 -12.31
CA TRP A 82 -3.30 0.91 -12.84
C TRP A 82 -2.83 0.59 -14.25
N ASP A 83 -3.10 1.48 -15.18
CA ASP A 83 -2.60 1.33 -16.54
C ASP A 83 -1.27 2.05 -16.67
N SER A 84 -0.19 1.28 -16.67
CA SER A 84 1.15 1.86 -16.76
C SER A 84 1.44 2.49 -18.12
N ALA A 85 0.62 2.21 -19.13
CA ALA A 85 0.76 2.86 -20.43
C ALA A 85 0.42 4.36 -20.39
N THR A 86 -0.17 4.83 -19.30
CA THR A 86 -0.48 6.26 -19.14
C THR A 86 0.73 7.09 -18.73
N VAL A 87 1.86 6.46 -18.42
CA VAL A 87 3.09 7.16 -18.06
C VAL A 87 4.21 6.77 -19.02
N GLU A 88 5.24 7.62 -19.07
CA GLU A 88 6.39 7.36 -19.91
C GLU A 88 7.20 6.17 -19.38
N ASN A 89 7.88 5.46 -20.26
CA ASN A 89 8.79 4.40 -19.86
C ASN A 89 9.91 4.97 -18.96
N GLY A 90 10.36 4.19 -18.02
CA GLY A 90 11.42 4.59 -17.12
C GLY A 90 11.29 3.92 -15.77
N ASP A 91 12.07 4.40 -14.82
CA ASP A 91 12.07 3.88 -13.46
C ASP A 91 11.13 4.66 -12.57
N TYR A 92 10.30 3.94 -11.83
CA TYR A 92 9.30 4.52 -10.95
C TYR A 92 9.37 3.89 -9.58
N GLU A 93 8.79 4.56 -8.62
CA GLU A 93 8.50 4.00 -7.31
C GLU A 93 6.99 3.91 -7.16
N VAL A 94 6.52 2.80 -6.62
CA VAL A 94 5.13 2.62 -6.25
C VAL A 94 5.06 2.66 -4.74
N LEU A 95 4.17 3.49 -4.21
CA LEU A 95 3.95 3.63 -2.78
C LEU A 95 2.56 3.14 -2.44
N GLU A 96 2.49 2.28 -1.45
CA GLU A 96 1.21 1.91 -0.85
C GLU A 96 1.16 2.53 0.54
N GLN A 97 0.11 3.24 0.85
CA GLN A 97 -0.13 3.79 2.18
C GLN A 97 -1.38 3.15 2.75
N MET A 98 -1.20 2.39 3.81
CA MET A 98 -2.32 1.77 4.50
C MET A 98 -2.71 2.65 5.69
N ASN A 99 -3.96 3.07 5.71
CA ASN A 99 -4.53 3.84 6.81
C ASN A 99 -5.48 2.94 7.58
N VAL A 100 -5.15 2.70 8.84
CA VAL A 100 -5.94 1.82 9.72
C VAL A 100 -6.67 2.70 10.72
N PHE A 101 -7.99 2.64 10.70
CA PHE A 101 -8.83 3.43 11.59
C PHE A 101 -9.22 2.58 12.79
N VAL A 102 -8.83 3.00 13.98
CA VAL A 102 -9.02 2.24 15.21
C VAL A 102 -9.89 3.05 16.16
N LYS A 103 -10.87 2.39 16.77
CA LYS A 103 -11.69 3.04 17.77
C LYS A 103 -10.91 3.13 19.08
N ALA A 104 -10.83 4.32 19.64
CA ALA A 104 -10.10 4.57 20.89
C ALA A 104 -11.01 5.40 21.81
N GLY A 105 -11.81 4.71 22.61
CA GLY A 105 -12.81 5.36 23.46
C GLY A 105 -13.89 6.03 22.61
N HIS A 106 -14.03 7.34 22.75
CA HIS A 106 -14.98 8.12 21.96
C HIS A 106 -14.37 8.71 20.69
N GLN A 107 -13.13 8.38 20.41
CA GLN A 107 -12.41 8.93 19.27
C GLN A 107 -12.00 7.81 18.33
N HIS A 108 -11.72 8.18 17.10
CA HIS A 108 -11.04 7.29 16.17
C HIS A 108 -9.61 7.78 15.98
N LYS A 109 -8.68 6.87 15.97
CA LYS A 109 -7.29 7.18 15.65
C LYS A 109 -6.92 6.50 14.36
N VAL A 110 -6.05 7.15 13.59
CA VAL A 110 -5.60 6.61 12.31
C VAL A 110 -4.13 6.29 12.41
N VAL A 111 -3.79 5.06 12.10
CA VAL A 111 -2.41 4.61 12.01
C VAL A 111 -2.10 4.42 10.55
N ALA A 112 -1.05 5.06 10.06
CA ALA A 112 -0.63 4.94 8.68
C ALA A 112 0.73 4.29 8.60
N ARG A 113 0.90 3.44 7.60
CA ARG A 113 2.21 2.93 7.25
C ARG A 113 2.36 2.90 5.75
N THR A 114 3.59 2.85 5.30
CA THR A 114 3.87 2.88 3.87
C THR A 114 4.83 1.77 3.49
N ASN A 115 4.65 1.25 2.30
CA ASN A 115 5.60 0.38 1.64
C ASN A 115 5.89 0.95 0.26
N THR A 116 7.13 0.82 -0.17
CA THR A 116 7.52 1.27 -1.50
C THR A 116 8.17 0.14 -2.27
N LEU A 117 7.98 0.16 -3.58
CA LEU A 117 8.59 -0.79 -4.49
C LEU A 117 9.11 -0.04 -5.70
N ARG A 118 10.36 -0.27 -6.05
CA ARG A 118 10.91 0.30 -7.28
C ARG A 118 10.58 -0.62 -8.44
N VAL A 119 10.09 -0.03 -9.53
CA VAL A 119 9.67 -0.78 -10.71
C VAL A 119 10.16 -0.07 -11.97
N ALA A 120 10.26 -0.82 -13.05
CA ALA A 120 10.50 -0.26 -14.36
C ALA A 120 9.20 -0.31 -15.15
N VAL A 121 8.90 0.75 -15.89
CA VAL A 121 7.78 0.78 -16.82
C VAL A 121 8.35 0.70 -18.23
N ASN A 122 7.93 -0.31 -18.96
CA ASN A 122 8.41 -0.55 -20.31
C ASN A 122 7.24 -1.01 -21.17
N ASN A 123 6.55 -0.07 -21.72
CA ASN A 123 5.39 -0.34 -22.58
C ASN A 123 5.77 -0.59 -24.03
#